data_e265260c3fe050e49c346cffb579b52b
#
_entry.id   e265260c3fe050e49c346cffb579b52b
#
_cell.length_a   1.000
_cell.length_b   1.000
_cell.length_c   1.000
_cell.angle_alpha   90.00
_cell.angle_beta   90.00
_cell.angle_gamma   90.00
#
_symmetry.space_group_name_H-M   'P 1'
#
loop_
_entity.id
_entity.type
_entity.pdbx_description
1 polymer ?
#
loop_
_entity_poly.entity_id
_entity_poly.type
_entity_poly.pdbx_seq_one_letter_code
_entity_poly.pdbx_strand_id
1 'polypeptide(L)'
;MTSKKALVTGGAGFIGSHLVDKLLEEGHEVIVLDNLVTGNKNNLSHIKDRISFFNVDITNFEEILPLCDKVDWVFHLAGLADIVPSIDNPLEYYNSNVNGTICLLEASRIQKIKKFIYAASSSCYGIPVEYPTNENSKISPMYPYALTKFQGEEAVLHWNKVYGLNTISLRLFNVYGPRSRTSGAYGAVFGVFLAQKLSNKPFTIVGDGNQLRDFIFVTDVVNAFIESAKSNIENDVFNVGTNKPNSI
;
A
#
# COMPACT_ATOMS: atom_id res chain seq x y z
N MET A 1 -2.09 -9.18 -23.73
CA MET A 1 -0.74 -9.09 -23.10
C MET A 1 -0.30 -10.49 -22.68
N THR A 2 1.00 -10.75 -22.66
CA THR A 2 1.51 -12.02 -22.13
C THR A 2 1.28 -12.08 -20.62
N SER A 3 0.86 -13.25 -20.10
CA SER A 3 0.73 -13.48 -18.66
C SER A 3 2.03 -13.16 -17.94
N LYS A 4 1.93 -12.54 -16.78
CA LYS A 4 3.05 -12.21 -15.88
C LYS A 4 2.89 -12.96 -14.57
N LYS A 5 3.99 -13.21 -13.89
CA LYS A 5 4.00 -13.69 -12.52
C LYS A 5 4.16 -12.49 -11.59
N ALA A 6 3.14 -12.19 -10.81
CA ALA A 6 3.06 -11.04 -9.91
C ALA A 6 3.11 -11.50 -8.45
N LEU A 7 3.92 -10.83 -7.64
CA LEU A 7 3.99 -11.01 -6.20
C LEU A 7 3.35 -9.79 -5.53
N VAL A 8 2.36 -10.03 -4.67
CA VAL A 8 1.65 -9.00 -3.91
C VAL A 8 1.89 -9.21 -2.43
N THR A 9 2.63 -8.32 -1.79
CA THR A 9 2.75 -8.32 -0.33
C THR A 9 1.60 -7.53 0.28
N GLY A 10 1.09 -7.97 1.43
CA GLY A 10 -0.14 -7.39 2.02
C GLY A 10 -1.39 -7.72 1.20
N GLY A 11 -1.36 -8.81 0.42
CA GLY A 11 -2.44 -9.17 -0.49
C GLY A 11 -3.72 -9.64 0.19
N ALA A 12 -3.69 -10.01 1.48
CA ALA A 12 -4.90 -10.27 2.28
C ALA A 12 -5.48 -9.00 2.91
N GLY A 13 -4.83 -7.84 2.74
CA GLY A 13 -5.29 -6.54 3.19
C GLY A 13 -6.40 -5.95 2.33
N PHE A 14 -6.81 -4.72 2.65
CA PHE A 14 -7.86 -3.99 1.93
C PHE A 14 -7.50 -3.78 0.46
N ILE A 15 -6.51 -2.94 0.15
CA ILE A 15 -6.13 -2.61 -1.23
C ILE A 15 -5.53 -3.82 -1.94
N GLY A 16 -4.67 -4.58 -1.23
CA GLY A 16 -3.98 -5.74 -1.78
C GLY A 16 -4.93 -6.81 -2.31
N SER A 17 -6.03 -7.09 -1.62
CA SER A 17 -6.99 -8.12 -2.06
C SER A 17 -7.75 -7.73 -3.34
N HIS A 18 -8.03 -6.44 -3.54
CA HIS A 18 -8.60 -5.95 -4.81
C HIS A 18 -7.58 -5.98 -5.95
N LEU A 19 -6.30 -5.71 -5.65
CA LEU A 19 -5.23 -5.82 -6.64
C LEU A 19 -5.03 -7.28 -7.07
N VAL A 20 -5.08 -8.24 -6.14
CA VAL A 20 -5.02 -9.68 -6.43
C VAL A 20 -6.17 -10.08 -7.36
N ASP A 21 -7.40 -9.66 -7.07
CA ASP A 21 -8.56 -9.91 -7.93
C ASP A 21 -8.30 -9.40 -9.35
N LYS A 22 -7.85 -8.15 -9.47
CA LYS A 22 -7.61 -7.52 -10.77
C LYS A 22 -6.50 -8.20 -11.58
N LEU A 23 -5.41 -8.59 -10.94
CA LEU A 23 -4.33 -9.35 -11.59
C LEU A 23 -4.80 -10.70 -12.13
N LEU A 24 -5.64 -11.41 -11.37
CA LEU A 24 -6.24 -12.67 -11.81
C LEU A 24 -7.25 -12.50 -12.95
N GLU A 25 -8.03 -11.40 -12.95
CA GLU A 25 -8.95 -11.04 -14.05
C GLU A 25 -8.19 -10.77 -15.35
N GLU A 26 -7.00 -10.17 -15.26
CA GLU A 26 -6.12 -9.91 -16.41
C GLU A 26 -5.29 -11.14 -16.85
N GLY A 27 -5.47 -12.29 -16.18
CA GLY A 27 -4.85 -13.57 -16.56
C GLY A 27 -3.40 -13.73 -16.08
N HIS A 28 -3.01 -13.01 -15.02
CA HIS A 28 -1.68 -13.14 -14.42
C HIS A 28 -1.63 -14.28 -13.39
N GLU A 29 -0.44 -14.85 -13.16
CA GLU A 29 -0.15 -15.73 -12.04
C GLU A 29 0.14 -14.86 -10.80
N VAL A 30 -0.49 -15.16 -9.66
CA VAL A 30 -0.38 -14.33 -8.47
C VAL A 30 0.12 -15.11 -7.26
N ILE A 31 1.21 -14.59 -6.68
CA ILE A 31 1.73 -14.98 -5.37
C ILE A 31 1.33 -13.89 -4.36
N VAL A 32 0.81 -14.32 -3.21
CA VAL A 32 0.46 -13.43 -2.09
C VAL A 32 1.34 -13.73 -0.90
N LEU A 33 2.01 -12.70 -0.37
CA LEU A 33 2.73 -12.75 0.91
C LEU A 33 1.98 -11.87 1.93
N ASP A 34 1.56 -12.46 3.04
CA ASP A 34 0.85 -11.73 4.11
C ASP A 34 1.03 -12.46 5.44
N ASN A 35 1.45 -11.77 6.49
CA ASN A 35 1.59 -12.35 7.83
C ASN A 35 0.28 -12.32 8.64
N LEU A 36 -0.79 -11.76 8.06
CA LEU A 36 -2.14 -11.65 8.63
C LEU A 36 -2.24 -10.80 9.93
N VAL A 37 -1.22 -10.01 10.26
CA VAL A 37 -1.29 -9.09 11.42
C VAL A 37 -2.41 -8.07 11.24
N THR A 38 -2.58 -7.57 10.02
CA THR A 38 -3.65 -6.64 9.66
C THR A 38 -4.50 -7.15 8.51
N GLY A 39 -4.02 -8.14 7.77
CA GLY A 39 -4.73 -8.82 6.69
C GLY A 39 -5.83 -9.75 7.19
N ASN A 40 -6.80 -10.01 6.33
CA ASN A 40 -7.89 -10.96 6.59
C ASN A 40 -7.95 -11.98 5.45
N LYS A 41 -7.65 -13.23 5.75
CA LYS A 41 -7.65 -14.33 4.77
C LYS A 41 -9.00 -14.51 4.06
N ASN A 42 -10.10 -14.11 4.71
CA ASN A 42 -11.44 -14.15 4.10
C ASN A 42 -11.56 -13.24 2.86
N ASN A 43 -10.74 -12.19 2.75
CA ASN A 43 -10.70 -11.33 1.57
C ASN A 43 -10.28 -12.07 0.30
N LEU A 44 -9.62 -13.23 0.45
CA LEU A 44 -9.11 -14.07 -0.64
C LEU A 44 -9.86 -15.40 -0.79
N SER A 45 -10.89 -15.67 0.03
CA SER A 45 -11.58 -16.96 0.09
C SER A 45 -12.18 -17.40 -1.26
N HIS A 46 -12.69 -16.45 -2.04
CA HIS A 46 -13.33 -16.68 -3.35
C HIS A 46 -12.33 -17.02 -4.47
N ILE A 47 -11.04 -16.81 -4.25
CA ILE A 47 -9.95 -17.02 -5.23
C ILE A 47 -8.83 -17.93 -4.70
N LYS A 48 -9.03 -18.58 -3.54
CA LYS A 48 -7.98 -19.32 -2.82
C LYS A 48 -7.27 -20.38 -3.67
N ASP A 49 -7.99 -21.00 -4.61
CA ASP A 49 -7.46 -22.08 -5.48
C ASP A 49 -6.78 -21.52 -6.76
N ARG A 50 -6.77 -20.19 -6.92
CA ARG A 50 -6.19 -19.48 -8.07
C ARG A 50 -4.92 -18.71 -7.75
N ILE A 51 -4.50 -18.70 -6.48
CA ILE A 51 -3.32 -17.96 -5.98
C ILE A 51 -2.40 -18.89 -5.21
N SER A 52 -1.12 -18.54 -5.16
CA SER A 52 -0.17 -19.10 -4.21
C SER A 52 -0.07 -18.19 -2.99
N PHE A 53 -0.68 -18.60 -1.87
CA PHE A 53 -0.67 -17.82 -0.62
C PHE A 53 0.38 -18.34 0.35
N PHE A 54 1.24 -17.44 0.83
CA PHE A 54 2.26 -17.72 1.84
C PHE A 54 2.04 -16.82 3.07
N ASN A 55 1.89 -17.46 4.23
CA ASN A 55 1.85 -16.74 5.51
C ASN A 55 3.28 -16.49 5.98
N VAL A 56 3.83 -15.33 5.64
CA VAL A 56 5.23 -14.98 5.89
C VAL A 56 5.37 -13.50 6.22
N ASP A 57 6.30 -13.19 7.12
CA ASP A 57 6.67 -11.81 7.42
C ASP A 57 7.73 -11.32 6.43
N ILE A 58 7.50 -10.14 5.84
CA ILE A 58 8.41 -9.54 4.85
C ILE A 58 9.76 -9.14 5.45
N THR A 59 9.89 -9.11 6.77
CA THR A 59 11.16 -8.87 7.46
C THR A 59 12.06 -10.11 7.51
N ASN A 60 11.51 -11.29 7.21
CA ASN A 60 12.27 -12.53 7.15
C ASN A 60 12.84 -12.74 5.73
N PHE A 61 14.02 -12.19 5.50
CA PHE A 61 14.69 -12.21 4.20
C PHE A 61 14.86 -13.63 3.63
N GLU A 62 15.26 -14.58 4.46
CA GLU A 62 15.54 -15.97 4.03
C GLU A 62 14.27 -16.69 3.55
N GLU A 63 13.11 -16.36 4.12
CA GLU A 63 11.83 -16.93 3.69
C GLU A 63 11.30 -16.27 2.41
N ILE A 64 11.49 -14.94 2.24
CA ILE A 64 10.93 -14.23 1.09
C ILE A 64 11.77 -14.37 -0.17
N LEU A 65 13.09 -14.52 -0.04
CA LEU A 65 14.01 -14.58 -1.18
C LEU A 65 13.63 -15.69 -2.20
N PRO A 66 13.39 -16.95 -1.81
CA PRO A 66 12.99 -18.00 -2.74
C PRO A 66 11.60 -17.77 -3.35
N LEU A 67 10.71 -17.05 -2.68
CA LEU A 67 9.35 -16.75 -3.17
C LEU A 67 9.35 -15.68 -4.28
N CYS A 68 10.44 -14.94 -4.42
CA CYS A 68 10.65 -13.98 -5.50
C CYS A 68 11.19 -14.62 -6.79
N ASP A 69 11.45 -15.94 -6.82
CA ASP A 69 12.00 -16.61 -8.02
C ASP A 69 11.04 -16.52 -9.22
N LYS A 70 11.59 -16.09 -10.36
CA LYS A 70 10.86 -15.91 -11.63
C LYS A 70 9.64 -14.99 -11.56
N VAL A 71 9.55 -14.12 -10.55
CA VAL A 71 8.53 -13.09 -10.47
C VAL A 71 8.89 -11.97 -11.46
N ASP A 72 7.89 -11.50 -12.23
CA ASP A 72 8.07 -10.36 -13.13
C ASP A 72 7.81 -9.04 -12.41
N TRP A 73 6.74 -8.96 -11.62
CA TRP A 73 6.28 -7.75 -10.95
C TRP A 73 6.12 -7.97 -9.45
N VAL A 74 6.61 -7.02 -8.67
CA VAL A 74 6.36 -6.94 -7.24
C VAL A 74 5.47 -5.73 -6.95
N PHE A 75 4.37 -5.97 -6.25
CA PHE A 75 3.49 -4.96 -5.69
C PHE A 75 3.63 -4.99 -4.17
N HIS A 76 4.26 -3.98 -3.62
CA HIS A 76 4.58 -3.94 -2.20
C HIS A 76 3.57 -3.07 -1.44
N LEU A 77 2.56 -3.74 -0.84
CA LEU A 77 1.51 -3.12 -0.04
C LEU A 77 1.56 -3.52 1.44
N ALA A 78 2.37 -4.53 1.80
CA ALA A 78 2.56 -4.90 3.21
C ALA A 78 3.14 -3.73 4.00
N GLY A 79 2.63 -3.53 5.19
CA GLY A 79 3.06 -2.48 6.11
C GLY A 79 1.97 -2.12 7.11
N LEU A 80 2.37 -1.46 8.17
CA LEU A 80 1.48 -0.93 9.20
C LEU A 80 1.07 0.50 8.82
N ALA A 81 -0.23 0.82 8.92
CA ALA A 81 -0.80 2.05 8.35
C ALA A 81 -1.52 2.97 9.36
N ASP A 82 -1.66 2.56 10.62
CA ASP A 82 -2.40 3.33 11.61
C ASP A 82 -1.51 4.38 12.28
N ILE A 83 -1.98 5.63 12.40
CA ILE A 83 -1.20 6.76 12.92
C ILE A 83 -0.93 6.59 14.43
N VAL A 84 -1.98 6.41 15.24
CA VAL A 84 -1.84 6.38 16.70
C VAL A 84 -1.02 5.18 17.18
N PRO A 85 -1.27 3.93 16.72
CA PRO A 85 -0.39 2.82 17.05
C PRO A 85 1.09 3.05 16.65
N SER A 86 1.36 3.86 15.63
CA SER A 86 2.74 4.19 15.26
C SER A 86 3.46 5.05 16.31
N ILE A 87 2.70 5.88 17.03
CA ILE A 87 3.25 6.72 18.11
C ILE A 87 3.53 5.84 19.34
N ASP A 88 2.64 4.91 19.63
CA ASP A 88 2.75 4.03 20.80
C ASP A 88 3.84 2.95 20.60
N ASN A 89 3.99 2.43 19.36
CA ASN A 89 4.89 1.32 19.03
C ASN A 89 5.77 1.64 17.80
N PRO A 90 6.60 2.68 17.82
CA PRO A 90 7.35 3.14 16.65
C PRO A 90 8.33 2.09 16.10
N LEU A 91 8.95 1.27 16.95
CA LEU A 91 9.90 0.24 16.50
C LEU A 91 9.24 -0.82 15.62
N GLU A 92 7.99 -1.20 15.89
CA GLU A 92 7.24 -2.13 15.06
C GLU A 92 7.01 -1.55 13.65
N TYR A 93 6.69 -0.25 13.57
CA TYR A 93 6.53 0.44 12.29
C TYR A 93 7.84 0.54 11.51
N TYR A 94 8.95 0.85 12.18
CA TYR A 94 10.27 0.84 11.53
C TYR A 94 10.63 -0.55 11.01
N ASN A 95 10.42 -1.58 11.82
CA ASN A 95 10.72 -2.94 11.40
C ASN A 95 9.86 -3.36 10.20
N SER A 96 8.55 -3.17 10.27
CA SER A 96 7.63 -3.57 9.18
C SER A 96 7.83 -2.71 7.93
N ASN A 97 7.74 -1.36 8.05
CA ASN A 97 7.64 -0.47 6.90
C ASN A 97 9.01 -0.14 6.26
N VAL A 98 10.08 -0.13 7.04
CA VAL A 98 11.43 0.20 6.53
C VAL A 98 12.24 -1.08 6.31
N ASN A 99 12.48 -1.86 7.36
CA ASN A 99 13.27 -3.08 7.24
C ASN A 99 12.61 -4.10 6.30
N GLY A 100 11.30 -4.34 6.43
CA GLY A 100 10.56 -5.22 5.51
C GLY A 100 10.64 -4.76 4.05
N THR A 101 10.54 -3.44 3.80
CA THR A 101 10.72 -2.87 2.45
C THR A 101 12.13 -3.15 1.92
N ILE A 102 13.17 -2.94 2.74
CA ILE A 102 14.56 -3.20 2.35
C ILE A 102 14.79 -4.69 2.04
N CYS A 103 14.28 -5.59 2.88
CA CYS A 103 14.37 -7.03 2.63
C CYS A 103 13.74 -7.42 1.27
N LEU A 104 12.56 -6.89 0.97
CA LEU A 104 11.86 -7.19 -0.28
C LEU A 104 12.57 -6.56 -1.50
N LEU A 105 13.10 -5.35 -1.37
CA LEU A 105 13.91 -4.70 -2.41
C LEU A 105 15.17 -5.51 -2.72
N GLU A 106 15.87 -6.00 -1.69
CA GLU A 106 17.07 -6.80 -1.87
C GLU A 106 16.76 -8.15 -2.50
N ALA A 107 15.69 -8.84 -2.07
CA ALA A 107 15.21 -10.05 -2.71
C ALA A 107 14.86 -9.80 -4.19
N SER A 108 14.19 -8.67 -4.48
CA SER A 108 13.83 -8.27 -5.83
C SER A 108 15.05 -8.01 -6.71
N ARG A 109 16.07 -7.37 -6.18
CA ARG A 109 17.36 -7.14 -6.87
C ARG A 109 18.06 -8.45 -7.21
N ILE A 110 18.19 -9.35 -6.24
CA ILE A 110 18.86 -10.65 -6.42
C ILE A 110 18.15 -11.49 -7.46
N GLN A 111 16.81 -11.53 -7.42
CA GLN A 111 15.99 -12.29 -8.35
C GLN A 111 15.73 -11.58 -9.69
N LYS A 112 16.30 -10.38 -9.89
CA LYS A 112 16.21 -9.59 -11.13
C LYS A 112 14.77 -9.30 -11.56
N ILE A 113 13.94 -8.90 -10.58
CA ILE A 113 12.55 -8.49 -10.80
C ILE A 113 12.50 -7.34 -11.81
N LYS A 114 11.54 -7.39 -12.74
CA LYS A 114 11.44 -6.41 -13.84
C LYS A 114 10.81 -5.09 -13.41
N LYS A 115 9.92 -5.12 -12.40
CA LYS A 115 9.19 -3.94 -11.95
C LYS A 115 8.80 -4.09 -10.47
N PHE A 116 9.05 -3.04 -9.69
CA PHE A 116 8.70 -2.96 -8.28
C PHE A 116 7.82 -1.73 -8.05
N ILE A 117 6.58 -1.93 -7.62
CA ILE A 117 5.62 -0.85 -7.35
C ILE A 117 5.35 -0.79 -5.85
N TYR A 118 5.59 0.38 -5.26
CA TYR A 118 5.48 0.62 -3.83
C TYR A 118 4.24 1.42 -3.47
N ALA A 119 3.49 0.94 -2.50
CA ALA A 119 2.40 1.69 -1.86
C ALA A 119 2.98 2.67 -0.83
N ALA A 120 3.30 3.87 -1.25
CA ALA A 120 3.66 4.98 -0.38
C ALA A 120 2.41 5.67 0.19
N SER A 121 2.56 6.84 0.81
CA SER A 121 1.45 7.54 1.45
C SER A 121 1.59 9.04 1.30
N SER A 122 0.48 9.72 1.01
CA SER A 122 0.38 11.19 1.05
C SER A 122 0.63 11.79 2.44
N SER A 123 0.61 10.96 3.50
CA SER A 123 0.97 11.40 4.85
C SER A 123 2.39 11.94 4.98
N CYS A 124 3.27 11.64 4.02
CA CYS A 124 4.63 12.20 3.96
C CYS A 124 4.66 13.72 3.87
N TYR A 125 3.62 14.35 3.31
CA TYR A 125 3.53 15.81 3.19
C TYR A 125 3.20 16.50 4.53
N GLY A 126 2.68 15.77 5.52
CA GLY A 126 2.19 16.37 6.77
C GLY A 126 0.99 17.29 6.53
N ILE A 127 1.10 18.56 6.93
CA ILE A 127 0.13 19.62 6.61
C ILE A 127 0.72 20.44 5.45
N PRO A 128 0.25 20.24 4.21
CA PRO A 128 0.78 20.97 3.07
C PRO A 128 0.47 22.47 3.16
N VAL A 129 1.37 23.29 2.61
CA VAL A 129 1.18 24.75 2.53
C VAL A 129 0.35 25.14 1.31
N GLU A 130 0.44 24.31 0.23
CA GLU A 130 -0.22 24.56 -1.04
C GLU A 130 -1.18 23.43 -1.39
N TYR A 131 -2.32 23.81 -1.98
CA TYR A 131 -3.34 22.91 -2.47
C TYR A 131 -3.70 23.25 -3.92
N PRO A 132 -3.84 22.28 -4.84
CA PRO A 132 -3.61 20.84 -4.64
C PRO A 132 -2.12 20.52 -4.38
N THR A 133 -1.88 19.54 -3.49
CA THR A 133 -0.53 19.08 -3.14
C THR A 133 0.04 18.27 -4.30
N ASN A 134 1.16 18.68 -4.87
CA ASN A 134 1.86 17.97 -5.93
C ASN A 134 3.07 17.18 -5.39
N GLU A 135 3.67 16.33 -6.25
CA GLU A 135 4.77 15.43 -5.86
C GLU A 135 6.05 16.16 -5.42
N ASN A 136 6.24 17.42 -5.87
CA ASN A 136 7.37 18.26 -5.49
C ASN A 136 7.12 19.06 -4.20
N SER A 137 5.92 18.94 -3.60
CA SER A 137 5.60 19.61 -2.34
C SER A 137 6.52 19.15 -1.22
N LYS A 138 6.76 20.04 -0.27
CA LYS A 138 7.66 19.78 0.86
C LYS A 138 7.25 18.53 1.63
N ILE A 139 8.19 17.64 1.86
CA ILE A 139 8.04 16.48 2.74
C ILE A 139 8.20 16.91 4.20
N SER A 140 7.22 16.61 5.03
CA SER A 140 7.18 17.00 6.45
C SER A 140 6.37 15.98 7.27
N PRO A 141 6.82 14.73 7.37
CA PRO A 141 6.08 13.67 8.06
C PRO A 141 5.92 14.01 9.55
N MET A 142 4.71 13.89 10.07
CA MET A 142 4.37 14.29 11.45
C MET A 142 4.36 13.14 12.45
N TYR A 143 4.31 11.89 11.97
CA TYR A 143 4.16 10.70 12.81
C TYR A 143 5.11 9.60 12.34
N PRO A 144 5.46 8.63 13.20
CA PRO A 144 6.31 7.49 12.81
C PRO A 144 5.79 6.73 11.60
N TYR A 145 4.48 6.52 11.47
CA TYR A 145 3.88 5.93 10.26
C TYR A 145 4.26 6.71 9.00
N ALA A 146 4.03 8.03 8.98
CA ALA A 146 4.32 8.86 7.81
C ALA A 146 5.82 8.85 7.47
N LEU A 147 6.67 8.94 8.50
CA LEU A 147 8.12 8.91 8.35
C LEU A 147 8.60 7.56 7.80
N THR A 148 8.13 6.45 8.36
CA THR A 148 8.55 5.11 7.92
C THR A 148 8.07 4.78 6.50
N LYS A 149 6.89 5.25 6.08
CA LYS A 149 6.43 5.12 4.69
C LYS A 149 7.29 5.95 3.74
N PHE A 150 7.68 7.16 4.13
CA PHE A 150 8.58 7.99 3.33
C PHE A 150 9.99 7.39 3.25
N GLN A 151 10.53 6.85 4.34
CA GLN A 151 11.83 6.16 4.32
C GLN A 151 11.81 4.90 3.44
N GLY A 152 10.69 4.17 3.42
CA GLY A 152 10.50 3.07 2.47
C GLY A 152 10.51 3.55 1.02
N GLU A 153 9.85 4.68 0.72
CA GLU A 153 9.87 5.32 -0.61
C GLU A 153 11.29 5.71 -1.02
N GLU A 154 12.04 6.37 -0.13
CA GLU A 154 13.43 6.74 -0.38
C GLU A 154 14.32 5.52 -0.68
N ALA A 155 14.11 4.41 0.05
CA ALA A 155 14.81 3.17 -0.23
C ALA A 155 14.45 2.62 -1.62
N VAL A 156 13.17 2.63 -1.99
CA VAL A 156 12.68 2.20 -3.31
C VAL A 156 13.37 2.98 -4.45
N LEU A 157 13.38 4.30 -4.36
CA LEU A 157 14.03 5.16 -5.34
C LEU A 157 15.55 4.97 -5.36
N HIS A 158 16.16 4.72 -4.20
CA HIS A 158 17.58 4.48 -4.07
C HIS A 158 18.00 3.15 -4.73
N TRP A 159 17.20 2.07 -4.60
CA TRP A 159 17.48 0.79 -5.26
C TRP A 159 17.47 0.90 -6.78
N ASN A 160 16.59 1.73 -7.35
CA ASN A 160 16.68 2.04 -8.78
C ASN A 160 18.00 2.74 -9.11
N LYS A 161 18.31 3.81 -8.41
CA LYS A 161 19.49 4.66 -8.69
C LYS A 161 20.81 3.90 -8.60
N VAL A 162 20.93 2.97 -7.63
CA VAL A 162 22.19 2.26 -7.36
C VAL A 162 22.26 0.93 -8.09
N TYR A 163 21.15 0.21 -8.16
CA TYR A 163 21.13 -1.17 -8.66
C TYR A 163 20.35 -1.35 -9.96
N GLY A 164 19.71 -0.31 -10.49
CA GLY A 164 18.92 -0.38 -11.72
C GLY A 164 17.62 -1.17 -11.59
N LEU A 165 17.12 -1.41 -10.36
CA LEU A 165 15.81 -2.02 -10.17
C LEU A 165 14.75 -1.01 -10.63
N ASN A 166 13.90 -1.39 -11.58
CA ASN A 166 12.86 -0.52 -12.08
C ASN A 166 11.74 -0.33 -11.03
N THR A 167 11.60 0.88 -10.50
CA THR A 167 10.71 1.17 -9.37
C THR A 167 9.73 2.29 -9.66
N ILE A 168 8.52 2.21 -9.08
CA ILE A 168 7.55 3.30 -9.01
C ILE A 168 6.99 3.37 -7.59
N SER A 169 6.90 4.57 -7.06
CA SER A 169 6.25 4.86 -5.78
C SER A 169 4.90 5.54 -5.99
N LEU A 170 3.85 5.04 -5.35
CA LEU A 170 2.50 5.61 -5.42
C LEU A 170 2.11 6.16 -4.04
N ARG A 171 2.06 7.49 -3.91
CA ARG A 171 1.59 8.18 -2.70
C ARG A 171 0.07 8.20 -2.65
N LEU A 172 -0.49 7.22 -1.96
CA LEU A 172 -1.94 7.05 -1.87
C LEU A 172 -2.54 8.11 -0.95
N PHE A 173 -3.63 8.73 -1.41
CA PHE A 173 -4.49 9.60 -0.60
C PHE A 173 -5.51 8.76 0.17
N ASN A 174 -6.69 9.28 0.54
CA ASN A 174 -7.61 8.57 1.44
C ASN A 174 -8.41 7.53 0.65
N VAL A 175 -7.89 6.31 0.59
CA VAL A 175 -8.51 5.21 -0.13
C VAL A 175 -9.74 4.68 0.62
N TYR A 176 -10.84 4.47 -0.08
CA TYR A 176 -12.05 3.88 0.48
C TYR A 176 -12.65 2.80 -0.44
N GLY A 177 -13.45 1.91 0.13
CA GLY A 177 -14.12 0.85 -0.63
C GLY A 177 -14.41 -0.39 0.22
N PRO A 178 -14.99 -1.44 -0.41
CA PRO A 178 -15.22 -2.73 0.23
C PRO A 178 -13.94 -3.32 0.83
N ARG A 179 -14.07 -4.17 1.84
CA ARG A 179 -12.96 -4.80 2.59
C ARG A 179 -12.09 -3.83 3.39
N SER A 180 -12.44 -2.53 3.43
CA SER A 180 -11.78 -1.60 4.34
C SER A 180 -12.13 -1.95 5.78
N ARG A 181 -11.19 -1.66 6.72
CA ARG A 181 -11.44 -1.93 8.15
C ARG A 181 -12.59 -1.06 8.66
N THR A 182 -13.48 -1.67 9.41
CA THR A 182 -14.66 -1.03 10.04
C THR A 182 -14.47 -0.82 11.55
N SER A 183 -13.35 -1.28 12.12
CA SER A 183 -13.02 -1.22 13.54
C SER A 183 -11.71 -0.47 13.76
N GLY A 184 -11.61 0.17 14.94
CA GLY A 184 -10.45 0.98 15.34
C GLY A 184 -10.80 2.46 15.44
N ALA A 185 -10.22 3.17 16.43
CA ALA A 185 -10.48 4.59 16.70
C ALA A 185 -10.08 5.50 15.52
N TYR A 186 -9.29 5.00 14.58
CA TYR A 186 -8.74 5.72 13.44
C TYR A 186 -8.89 4.94 12.12
N GLY A 187 -9.85 4.01 12.05
CA GLY A 187 -10.24 3.37 10.80
C GLY A 187 -10.59 4.41 9.75
N ALA A 188 -10.50 4.04 8.46
CA ALA A 188 -10.93 4.92 7.38
C ALA A 188 -12.33 5.44 7.68
N VAL A 189 -12.54 6.75 7.62
CA VAL A 189 -13.77 7.43 8.06
C VAL A 189 -15.04 6.76 7.53
N PHE A 190 -15.03 6.30 6.28
CA PHE A 190 -16.17 5.60 5.67
C PHE A 190 -16.47 4.26 6.34
N GLY A 191 -15.46 3.49 6.72
CA GLY A 191 -15.67 2.22 7.42
C GLY A 191 -16.30 2.43 8.79
N VAL A 192 -15.83 3.44 9.54
CA VAL A 192 -16.38 3.81 10.85
C VAL A 192 -17.81 4.32 10.73
N PHE A 193 -18.08 5.25 9.79
CA PHE A 193 -19.41 5.79 9.56
C PHE A 193 -20.40 4.71 9.13
N LEU A 194 -19.99 3.80 8.25
CA LEU A 194 -20.84 2.68 7.83
C LEU A 194 -21.18 1.77 9.01
N ALA A 195 -20.20 1.41 9.85
CA ALA A 195 -20.43 0.59 11.04
C ALA A 195 -21.37 1.29 12.04
N GLN A 196 -21.20 2.60 12.26
CA GLN A 196 -22.08 3.40 13.10
C GLN A 196 -23.51 3.45 12.53
N LYS A 197 -23.67 3.70 11.22
CA LYS A 197 -24.97 3.72 10.56
C LYS A 197 -25.69 2.37 10.67
N LEU A 198 -25.00 1.27 10.41
CA LEU A 198 -25.56 -0.09 10.53
C LEU A 198 -25.96 -0.45 11.97
N SER A 199 -25.29 0.17 12.96
CA SER A 199 -25.59 -0.01 14.39
C SER A 199 -26.57 1.03 14.95
N ASN A 200 -27.18 1.87 14.09
CA ASN A 200 -28.05 3.00 14.47
C ASN A 200 -27.38 3.94 15.50
N LYS A 201 -26.07 4.14 15.39
CA LYS A 201 -25.29 5.08 16.21
C LYS A 201 -25.05 6.39 15.45
N PRO A 202 -24.96 7.53 16.17
CA PRO A 202 -24.58 8.79 15.54
C PRO A 202 -23.15 8.72 14.99
N PHE A 203 -22.89 9.49 13.93
CA PHE A 203 -21.53 9.60 13.39
C PHE A 203 -20.63 10.36 14.35
N THR A 204 -19.43 9.84 14.58
CA THR A 204 -18.41 10.50 15.39
C THR A 204 -17.55 11.38 14.49
N ILE A 205 -17.78 12.68 14.54
CA ILE A 205 -16.95 13.67 13.85
C ILE A 205 -15.91 14.18 14.83
N VAL A 206 -14.62 14.03 14.47
CA VAL A 206 -13.50 14.57 15.25
C VAL A 206 -13.22 16.00 14.76
N GLY A 207 -13.24 16.98 15.65
CA GLY A 207 -13.13 18.41 15.30
C GLY A 207 -14.47 19.00 14.85
N ASP A 208 -14.43 19.95 13.93
CA ASP A 208 -15.59 20.72 13.44
C ASP A 208 -16.18 20.17 12.12
N GLY A 209 -15.59 19.10 11.57
CA GLY A 209 -16.04 18.51 10.29
C GLY A 209 -15.58 19.27 9.04
N ASN A 210 -14.88 20.40 9.18
CA ASN A 210 -14.42 21.21 8.04
C ASN A 210 -13.07 20.73 7.46
N GLN A 211 -12.45 19.70 8.05
CA GLN A 211 -11.22 19.13 7.52
C GLN A 211 -11.44 18.49 6.15
N LEU A 212 -10.67 18.96 5.19
CA LEU A 212 -10.73 18.48 3.82
C LEU A 212 -9.89 17.21 3.63
N ARG A 213 -10.43 16.29 2.85
CA ARG A 213 -9.74 15.06 2.43
C ARG A 213 -10.01 14.79 0.96
N ASP A 214 -8.99 14.33 0.25
CA ASP A 214 -9.17 13.75 -1.08
C ASP A 214 -9.44 12.25 -0.92
N PHE A 215 -10.63 11.81 -1.31
CA PHE A 215 -11.08 10.43 -1.22
C PHE A 215 -11.02 9.77 -2.59
N ILE A 216 -10.31 8.67 -2.69
CA ILE A 216 -10.19 7.89 -3.92
C ILE A 216 -10.74 6.48 -3.73
N PHE A 217 -11.51 5.98 -4.70
CA PHE A 217 -12.08 4.64 -4.62
C PHE A 217 -11.02 3.56 -4.91
N VAL A 218 -11.11 2.43 -4.23
CA VAL A 218 -10.08 1.39 -4.27
C VAL A 218 -9.80 0.85 -5.68
N THR A 219 -10.79 0.79 -6.57
CA THR A 219 -10.57 0.33 -7.95
C THR A 219 -9.70 1.29 -8.76
N ASP A 220 -9.78 2.59 -8.51
CA ASP A 220 -8.92 3.57 -9.18
C ASP A 220 -7.47 3.45 -8.71
N VAL A 221 -7.28 3.19 -7.41
CA VAL A 221 -5.97 2.88 -6.84
C VAL A 221 -5.38 1.60 -7.45
N VAL A 222 -6.18 0.54 -7.55
CA VAL A 222 -5.77 -0.73 -8.18
C VAL A 222 -5.37 -0.50 -9.63
N ASN A 223 -6.15 0.29 -10.38
CA ASN A 223 -5.80 0.64 -11.76
C ASN A 223 -4.46 1.40 -11.83
N ALA A 224 -4.20 2.32 -10.90
CA ALA A 224 -2.91 3.02 -10.82
C ALA A 224 -1.74 2.04 -10.62
N PHE A 225 -1.88 1.02 -9.76
CA PHE A 225 -0.87 -0.03 -9.60
C PHE A 225 -0.63 -0.81 -10.89
N ILE A 226 -1.70 -1.24 -11.55
CA ILE A 226 -1.62 -2.03 -12.79
C ILE A 226 -0.98 -1.20 -13.92
N GLU A 227 -1.42 0.03 -14.13
CA GLU A 227 -0.87 0.91 -15.16
C GLU A 227 0.60 1.27 -14.88
N SER A 228 0.99 1.44 -13.61
CA SER A 228 2.40 1.59 -13.21
C SER A 228 3.24 0.38 -13.62
N ALA A 229 2.74 -0.84 -13.40
CA ALA A 229 3.45 -2.06 -13.78
C ALA A 229 3.59 -2.23 -15.30
N LYS A 230 2.60 -1.78 -16.06
CA LYS A 230 2.58 -1.83 -17.53
C LYS A 230 3.39 -0.71 -18.20
N SER A 231 3.63 0.39 -17.47
CA SER A 231 4.30 1.58 -18.00
C SER A 231 5.78 1.34 -18.30
N ASN A 232 6.36 2.17 -19.16
CA ASN A 232 7.80 2.22 -19.41
C ASN A 232 8.54 3.19 -18.49
N ILE A 233 7.87 3.76 -17.48
CA ILE A 233 8.47 4.65 -16.50
C ILE A 233 9.34 3.82 -15.57
N GLU A 234 10.58 4.25 -15.32
CA GLU A 234 11.57 3.43 -14.62
C GLU A 234 11.81 3.82 -13.16
N ASN A 235 11.67 5.10 -12.81
CA ASN A 235 11.95 5.57 -11.45
C ASN A 235 11.21 6.88 -11.23
N ASP A 236 10.03 6.82 -10.64
CA ASP A 236 9.23 8.02 -10.40
C ASP A 236 8.28 7.86 -9.20
N VAL A 237 7.71 8.98 -8.78
CA VAL A 237 6.74 9.09 -7.69
C VAL A 237 5.47 9.73 -8.23
N PHE A 238 4.32 9.16 -7.91
CA PHE A 238 3.03 9.68 -8.32
C PHE A 238 2.07 9.79 -7.13
N ASN A 239 1.36 10.89 -7.06
CA ASN A 239 0.20 11.03 -6.19
C ASN A 239 -0.99 10.26 -6.79
N VAL A 240 -1.67 9.49 -5.95
CA VAL A 240 -2.88 8.75 -6.32
C VAL A 240 -4.06 9.29 -5.51
N GLY A 241 -4.75 10.24 -6.10
CA GLY A 241 -5.90 10.95 -5.55
C GLY A 241 -6.82 11.42 -6.67
N THR A 242 -7.92 12.09 -6.32
CA THR A 242 -8.91 12.59 -7.29
C THR A 242 -8.74 14.06 -7.61
N ASN A 243 -7.92 14.76 -6.85
CA ASN A 243 -7.79 16.23 -6.87
C ASN A 243 -9.12 16.96 -6.56
N LYS A 244 -10.01 16.30 -5.80
CA LYS A 244 -11.31 16.84 -5.37
C LYS A 244 -11.45 16.71 -3.86
N PRO A 245 -11.12 17.75 -3.09
CA PRO A 245 -11.25 17.71 -1.65
C PRO A 245 -12.74 17.73 -1.24
N ASN A 246 -13.07 16.92 -0.25
CA ASN A 246 -14.37 16.89 0.40
C ASN A 246 -14.21 17.09 1.90
N SER A 247 -15.15 17.79 2.55
CA SER A 247 -15.23 17.87 4.01
C SER A 247 -15.80 16.57 4.58
N ILE A 248 -15.55 16.34 5.86
CA ILE A 248 -16.06 15.18 6.59
C ILE A 248 -17.52 15.39 6.96
#